data_24078e239e0b3e4fdfdff1cf4b5d6a0b
#
_entry.id   24078e239e0b3e4fdfdff1cf4b5d6a0b
#
_cell.length_a   1.000
_cell.length_b   1.000
_cell.length_c   1.000
_cell.angle_alpha   90.00
_cell.angle_beta   90.00
_cell.angle_gamma   90.00
#
_symmetry.space_group_name_H-M   'P 1'
#
loop_
_entity.id
_entity.type
_entity.pdbx_description
1 polymer ?
#
loop_
_entity_poly.entity_id
_entity_poly.type
_entity_poly.pdbx_seq_one_letter_code
_entity_poly.pdbx_strand_id
1 'polypeptide(L)'
;MTTSTLTQSSDLISDTPRTSKIPMSQKVAFGIGMLANQMFPAALGIFMVILVESLGMSPLMWGLIFFLPKLVDALTDPLMGYISDRTESRWGKRRPFVFIGAVVAGLSYIAMWQLYEDNGITYNFWYFLGWSIVFFLGMTIFSVPYVAMGYEMSDDYHERTRLMAVAQWIGQWAWVIAPWGWVVLYDPEWFASATEGARTVSIYVGLICMLLAMVPAIFCDSEDTSSAEPKSGGKTLAQTFVELFKGIGITLKNKPFQRICTATFFIFNAYNCVAGFAFFIIVYYMNNGDPVAAGNWPALFG
;
A
#
# COMPACT_ATOMS: atom_id res chain seq x y z
N MET A 1 49.09 21.43 51.65
CA MET A 1 50.02 20.54 50.96
C MET A 1 49.19 19.57 50.16
N THR A 2 49.55 19.49 48.87
CA THR A 2 49.10 18.58 47.78
C THR A 2 47.71 18.75 47.25
N THR A 3 47.65 19.64 46.33
CA THR A 3 46.84 19.74 45.18
C THR A 3 46.84 18.43 44.38
N SER A 4 45.72 17.72 44.37
CA SER A 4 45.39 16.72 43.36
C SER A 4 44.24 17.24 42.54
N THR A 5 44.61 17.88 41.50
CA THR A 5 43.88 18.50 40.41
C THR A 5 42.97 17.50 39.70
N LEU A 6 41.79 17.80 39.67
CA LEU A 6 40.77 17.90 38.65
C LEU A 6 41.31 17.75 37.23
N THR A 7 41.40 16.49 36.78
CA THR A 7 41.52 16.13 35.36
C THR A 7 40.41 15.15 35.04
N GLN A 8 39.19 15.64 35.18
CA GLN A 8 37.97 14.87 34.90
C GLN A 8 36.96 15.77 34.24
N SER A 9 37.27 16.22 33.04
CA SER A 9 36.29 17.03 32.27
C SER A 9 36.58 17.12 30.78
N SER A 10 37.05 16.03 30.17
CA SER A 10 37.16 16.04 28.69
C SER A 10 36.47 14.89 27.99
N ASP A 11 35.77 14.02 28.72
CA ASP A 11 34.97 12.93 28.14
C ASP A 11 33.45 13.18 28.23
N LEU A 12 33.03 14.44 28.31
CA LEU A 12 31.68 14.81 27.94
C LEU A 12 31.56 14.75 26.44
N ILE A 13 31.60 13.50 25.94
CA ILE A 13 30.80 12.97 24.88
C ILE A 13 30.11 14.08 24.10
N SER A 14 30.63 14.31 22.92
CA SER A 14 29.94 14.94 21.84
C SER A 14 28.79 14.04 21.36
N ASP A 15 27.78 13.90 22.20
CA ASP A 15 26.44 13.49 21.76
C ASP A 15 25.81 14.63 20.94
N THR A 16 26.49 15.03 19.89
CA THR A 16 25.79 15.71 18.81
C THR A 16 24.91 14.67 18.14
N PRO A 17 23.58 14.78 18.25
CA PRO A 17 22.69 13.91 17.50
C PRO A 17 23.14 13.99 16.05
N ARG A 18 23.50 12.85 15.46
CA ARG A 18 23.80 12.76 14.05
C ARG A 18 22.55 13.15 13.29
N THR A 19 22.40 14.43 13.01
CA THR A 19 21.43 14.94 12.04
C THR A 19 21.92 14.54 10.65
N SER A 20 21.98 13.25 10.38
CA SER A 20 22.31 12.74 9.07
C SER A 20 21.10 13.00 8.16
N LYS A 21 21.22 14.08 7.38
CA LYS A 21 20.22 14.38 6.34
C LYS A 21 20.14 13.19 5.40
N ILE A 22 18.94 12.66 5.21
CA ILE A 22 18.70 11.59 4.24
C ILE A 22 19.04 12.14 2.84
N PRO A 23 19.90 11.49 2.06
CA PRO A 23 20.21 11.89 0.68
C PRO A 23 18.94 11.96 -0.17
N MET A 24 18.88 12.91 -1.11
CA MET A 24 17.72 13.06 -1.98
C MET A 24 17.46 11.81 -2.84
N SER A 25 18.52 11.09 -3.22
CA SER A 25 18.41 9.81 -3.93
C SER A 25 17.61 8.75 -3.15
N GLN A 26 17.84 8.64 -1.84
CA GLN A 26 17.07 7.72 -1.00
C GLN A 26 15.62 8.20 -0.80
N LYS A 27 15.39 9.52 -0.69
CA LYS A 27 14.02 10.07 -0.63
C LYS A 27 13.23 9.75 -1.90
N VAL A 28 13.88 9.89 -3.06
CA VAL A 28 13.26 9.55 -4.35
C VAL A 28 13.05 8.05 -4.48
N ALA A 29 14.03 7.21 -4.12
CA ALA A 29 13.90 5.77 -4.15
C ALA A 29 12.74 5.27 -3.26
N PHE A 30 12.61 5.85 -2.06
CA PHE A 30 11.47 5.60 -1.18
C PHE A 30 10.17 6.11 -1.80
N GLY A 31 10.15 7.30 -2.43
CA GLY A 31 8.99 7.84 -3.14
C GLY A 31 8.52 6.98 -4.31
N ILE A 32 9.44 6.35 -5.04
CA ILE A 32 9.10 5.39 -6.11
C ILE A 32 8.33 4.19 -5.57
N GLY A 33 8.71 3.68 -4.39
CA GLY A 33 7.93 2.66 -3.70
C GLY A 33 6.53 3.15 -3.31
N MET A 34 6.39 4.42 -2.91
CA MET A 34 5.08 5.02 -2.62
C MET A 34 4.22 5.12 -3.88
N LEU A 35 4.82 5.43 -5.03
CA LEU A 35 4.11 5.42 -6.31
C LEU A 35 3.50 4.05 -6.59
N ALA A 36 4.26 2.96 -6.43
CA ALA A 36 3.74 1.61 -6.58
C ALA A 36 2.66 1.28 -5.56
N ASN A 37 2.86 1.66 -4.29
CA ASN A 37 1.91 1.44 -3.20
C ASN A 37 0.55 2.11 -3.46
N GLN A 38 0.54 3.24 -4.14
CA GLN A 38 -0.68 3.98 -4.51
C GLN A 38 -1.24 3.52 -5.88
N MET A 39 -0.37 3.13 -6.82
CA MET A 39 -0.79 2.74 -8.17
C MET A 39 -1.61 1.45 -8.17
N PHE A 40 -1.22 0.44 -7.38
CA PHE A 40 -1.97 -0.81 -7.30
C PHE A 40 -3.44 -0.60 -6.91
N PRO A 41 -3.79 0.09 -5.79
CA PRO A 41 -5.17 0.33 -5.44
C PRO A 41 -5.88 1.30 -6.41
N ALA A 42 -5.17 2.28 -6.99
CA ALA A 42 -5.74 3.19 -7.97
C ALA A 42 -6.14 2.46 -9.26
N ALA A 43 -5.25 1.64 -9.82
CA ALA A 43 -5.53 0.83 -11.00
C ALA A 43 -6.62 -0.23 -10.72
N LEU A 44 -6.59 -0.87 -9.54
CA LEU A 44 -7.63 -1.81 -9.13
C LEU A 44 -9.02 -1.15 -9.14
N GLY A 45 -9.13 0.05 -8.57
CA GLY A 45 -10.40 0.78 -8.50
C GLY A 45 -11.00 1.06 -9.88
N ILE A 46 -10.17 1.43 -10.87
CA ILE A 46 -10.61 1.71 -12.24
C ILE A 46 -11.02 0.43 -12.97
N PHE A 47 -10.22 -0.61 -12.89
CA PHE A 47 -10.47 -1.85 -13.61
C PHE A 47 -11.66 -2.63 -13.05
N MET A 48 -12.01 -2.43 -11.78
CA MET A 48 -13.13 -3.15 -11.16
C MET A 48 -14.49 -2.88 -11.79
N VAL A 49 -14.66 -1.76 -12.48
CA VAL A 49 -15.89 -1.46 -13.22
C VAL A 49 -16.15 -2.50 -14.32
N ILE A 50 -15.10 -3.04 -14.93
CA ILE A 50 -15.19 -4.09 -15.96
C ILE A 50 -15.87 -5.36 -15.43
N LEU A 51 -15.72 -5.68 -14.15
CA LEU A 51 -16.37 -6.85 -13.55
C LEU A 51 -17.90 -6.75 -13.60
N VAL A 52 -18.44 -5.55 -13.46
CA VAL A 52 -19.89 -5.32 -13.49
C VAL A 52 -20.36 -5.14 -14.94
N GLU A 53 -19.71 -4.29 -15.73
CA GLU A 53 -20.20 -3.93 -17.07
C GLU A 53 -19.89 -4.97 -18.13
N SER A 54 -18.67 -5.51 -18.15
CA SER A 54 -18.27 -6.46 -19.20
C SER A 54 -18.53 -7.91 -18.81
N LEU A 55 -18.31 -8.29 -17.53
CA LEU A 55 -18.51 -9.66 -17.05
C LEU A 55 -19.89 -9.89 -16.42
N GLY A 56 -20.74 -8.86 -16.30
CA GLY A 56 -22.11 -8.97 -15.81
C GLY A 56 -22.25 -9.40 -14.35
N MET A 57 -21.25 -9.14 -13.50
CA MET A 57 -21.32 -9.47 -12.09
C MET A 57 -22.36 -8.63 -11.36
N SER A 58 -23.12 -9.25 -10.45
CA SER A 58 -24.10 -8.51 -9.67
C SER A 58 -23.44 -7.51 -8.71
N PRO A 59 -24.11 -6.41 -8.31
CA PRO A 59 -23.60 -5.48 -7.31
C PRO A 59 -23.24 -6.12 -5.98
N LEU A 60 -23.93 -7.21 -5.60
CA LEU A 60 -23.59 -7.98 -4.40
C LEU A 60 -22.25 -8.71 -4.55
N MET A 61 -21.99 -9.35 -5.67
CA MET A 61 -20.69 -10.00 -5.96
C MET A 61 -19.57 -8.97 -5.94
N TRP A 62 -19.79 -7.82 -6.56
CA TRP A 62 -18.84 -6.72 -6.53
C TRP A 62 -18.55 -6.23 -5.10
N GLY A 63 -19.58 -6.05 -4.28
CA GLY A 63 -19.44 -5.70 -2.87
C GLY A 63 -18.64 -6.74 -2.06
N LEU A 64 -18.85 -8.04 -2.32
CA LEU A 64 -18.09 -9.11 -1.65
C LEU A 64 -16.61 -9.12 -2.05
N ILE A 65 -16.29 -8.87 -3.32
CA ILE A 65 -14.93 -8.75 -3.83
C ILE A 65 -14.17 -7.61 -3.14
N PHE A 66 -14.85 -6.50 -2.83
CA PHE A 66 -14.25 -5.41 -2.06
C PHE A 66 -14.13 -5.70 -0.58
N PHE A 67 -15.15 -6.29 0.02
CA PHE A 67 -15.27 -6.46 1.46
C PHE A 67 -14.38 -7.58 2.01
N LEU A 68 -14.42 -8.77 1.39
CA LEU A 68 -13.74 -9.95 1.93
C LEU A 68 -12.21 -9.79 2.01
N PRO A 69 -11.51 -9.28 0.98
CA PRO A 69 -10.06 -9.04 1.09
C PRO A 69 -9.72 -8.00 2.15
N LYS A 70 -10.54 -6.94 2.31
CA LYS A 70 -10.32 -5.92 3.35
C LYS A 70 -10.48 -6.48 4.77
N LEU A 71 -11.36 -7.47 4.96
CA LEU A 71 -11.48 -8.16 6.22
C LEU A 71 -10.21 -8.99 6.52
N VAL A 72 -9.62 -9.60 5.49
CA VAL A 72 -8.33 -10.30 5.63
C VAL A 72 -7.20 -9.32 5.98
N ASP A 73 -7.12 -8.17 5.30
CA ASP A 73 -6.15 -7.10 5.61
C ASP A 73 -6.20 -6.70 7.08
N ALA A 74 -7.39 -6.46 7.62
CA ALA A 74 -7.56 -6.04 9.02
C ALA A 74 -6.94 -7.01 10.03
N LEU A 75 -6.81 -8.29 9.67
CA LEU A 75 -6.17 -9.32 10.49
C LEU A 75 -4.68 -9.47 10.19
N THR A 76 -4.31 -9.33 8.93
CA THR A 76 -2.94 -9.61 8.46
C THR A 76 -2.00 -8.43 8.63
N ASP A 77 -2.47 -7.18 8.58
CA ASP A 77 -1.66 -5.99 8.77
C ASP A 77 -0.95 -5.95 10.14
N PRO A 78 -1.64 -6.15 11.28
CA PRO A 78 -0.98 -6.20 12.58
C PRO A 78 -0.03 -7.37 12.73
N LEU A 79 -0.39 -8.53 12.12
CA LEU A 79 0.45 -9.72 12.12
C LEU A 79 1.76 -9.46 11.36
N MET A 80 1.66 -8.84 10.18
CA MET A 80 2.82 -8.52 9.36
C MET A 80 3.73 -7.50 10.05
N GLY A 81 3.15 -6.49 10.71
CA GLY A 81 3.91 -5.56 11.55
C GLY A 81 4.73 -6.30 12.61
N TYR A 82 4.09 -7.19 13.35
CA TYR A 82 4.75 -8.00 14.37
C TYR A 82 5.87 -8.92 13.81
N ILE A 83 5.62 -9.59 12.68
CA ILE A 83 6.59 -10.47 12.04
C ILE A 83 7.79 -9.65 11.57
N SER A 84 7.55 -8.55 10.86
CA SER A 84 8.62 -7.71 10.31
C SER A 84 9.48 -7.05 11.40
N ASP A 85 8.89 -6.74 12.57
CA ASP A 85 9.61 -6.15 13.71
C ASP A 85 10.59 -7.10 14.37
N ARG A 86 10.35 -8.41 14.28
CA ARG A 86 11.15 -9.45 14.96
C ARG A 86 12.09 -10.19 14.04
N THR A 87 12.00 -9.96 12.75
CA THR A 87 12.84 -10.65 11.77
C THR A 87 14.21 -9.99 11.70
N GLU A 88 15.24 -10.78 11.87
CA GLU A 88 16.63 -10.38 11.65
C GLU A 88 17.10 -10.98 10.31
N SER A 89 17.56 -10.13 9.41
CA SER A 89 18.06 -10.54 8.11
C SER A 89 19.34 -9.79 7.74
N ARG A 90 20.22 -10.44 6.97
CA ARG A 90 21.43 -9.82 6.41
C ARG A 90 21.15 -8.64 5.48
N TRP A 91 19.93 -8.55 4.96
CA TRP A 91 19.44 -7.45 4.10
C TRP A 91 18.79 -6.31 4.90
N GLY A 92 18.87 -6.37 6.23
CA GLY A 92 18.09 -5.52 7.11
C GLY A 92 16.74 -6.16 7.49
N LYS A 93 16.09 -5.56 8.46
CA LYS A 93 14.89 -6.11 9.11
C LYS A 93 13.66 -6.14 8.17
N ARG A 94 13.46 -5.11 7.34
CA ARG A 94 12.23 -4.89 6.57
C ARG A 94 12.36 -5.13 5.07
N ARG A 95 13.56 -4.94 4.50
CA ARG A 95 13.84 -5.04 3.06
C ARG A 95 13.40 -6.37 2.43
N PRO A 96 13.64 -7.55 3.05
CA PRO A 96 13.21 -8.82 2.46
C PRO A 96 11.70 -8.89 2.25
N PHE A 97 10.94 -8.37 3.20
CA PHE A 97 9.47 -8.37 3.13
C PHE A 97 8.96 -7.42 2.04
N VAL A 98 9.56 -6.23 1.94
CA VAL A 98 9.25 -5.28 0.87
C VAL A 98 9.50 -5.91 -0.50
N PHE A 99 10.62 -6.62 -0.66
CA PHE A 99 10.95 -7.29 -1.92
C PHE A 99 9.99 -8.45 -2.23
N ILE A 100 9.78 -9.37 -1.28
CA ILE A 100 8.89 -10.53 -1.47
C ILE A 100 7.45 -10.06 -1.69
N GLY A 101 6.98 -9.10 -0.89
CA GLY A 101 5.65 -8.53 -1.02
C GLY A 101 5.42 -7.87 -2.38
N ALA A 102 6.41 -7.14 -2.91
CA ALA A 102 6.35 -6.55 -4.25
C ALA A 102 6.16 -7.62 -5.34
N VAL A 103 6.92 -8.73 -5.27
CA VAL A 103 6.80 -9.84 -6.23
C VAL A 103 5.42 -10.50 -6.13
N VAL A 104 5.00 -10.85 -4.91
CA VAL A 104 3.69 -11.50 -4.69
C VAL A 104 2.56 -10.60 -5.14
N ALA A 105 2.56 -9.31 -4.77
CA ALA A 105 1.54 -8.35 -5.18
C ALA A 105 1.50 -8.16 -6.70
N GLY A 106 2.66 -8.00 -7.35
CA GLY A 106 2.72 -7.81 -8.81
C GLY A 106 2.22 -9.03 -9.59
N LEU A 107 2.69 -10.22 -9.24
CA LEU A 107 2.27 -11.46 -9.92
C LEU A 107 0.80 -11.78 -9.67
N SER A 108 0.33 -11.64 -8.44
CA SER A 108 -1.08 -11.86 -8.13
C SER A 108 -2.01 -10.82 -8.77
N TYR A 109 -1.56 -9.56 -8.90
CA TYR A 109 -2.29 -8.55 -9.66
C TYR A 109 -2.46 -8.95 -11.13
N ILE A 110 -1.40 -9.42 -11.78
CA ILE A 110 -1.48 -9.91 -13.17
C ILE A 110 -2.43 -11.10 -13.26
N ALA A 111 -2.27 -12.09 -12.38
CA ALA A 111 -3.09 -13.30 -12.39
C ALA A 111 -4.57 -13.00 -12.16
N MET A 112 -4.89 -12.06 -11.27
CA MET A 112 -6.26 -11.68 -10.93
C MET A 112 -7.06 -11.18 -12.14
N TRP A 113 -6.42 -10.50 -13.09
CA TRP A 113 -7.07 -9.93 -14.27
C TRP A 113 -7.11 -10.87 -15.48
N GLN A 114 -6.62 -12.11 -15.39
CA GLN A 114 -6.72 -13.08 -16.46
C GLN A 114 -8.11 -13.71 -16.51
N LEU A 115 -9.12 -12.88 -16.78
CA LEU A 115 -10.53 -13.24 -16.84
C LEU A 115 -10.97 -13.45 -18.30
N TYR A 116 -11.86 -14.41 -18.51
CA TYR A 116 -12.43 -14.71 -19.82
C TYR A 116 -13.95 -14.76 -19.72
N GLU A 117 -14.63 -14.12 -20.65
CA GLU A 117 -16.11 -14.05 -20.68
C GLU A 117 -16.73 -15.44 -20.80
N ASP A 118 -16.08 -16.34 -21.56
CA ASP A 118 -16.54 -17.71 -21.80
C ASP A 118 -16.59 -18.61 -20.54
N ASN A 119 -15.84 -18.26 -19.50
CA ASN A 119 -15.79 -19.06 -18.26
C ASN A 119 -17.04 -18.93 -17.38
N GLY A 120 -17.91 -17.97 -17.69
CA GLY A 120 -19.12 -17.70 -16.91
C GLY A 120 -18.87 -16.90 -15.63
N ILE A 121 -19.95 -16.25 -15.16
CA ILE A 121 -19.91 -15.24 -14.07
C ILE A 121 -19.41 -15.86 -12.75
N THR A 122 -19.92 -17.05 -12.41
CA THR A 122 -19.60 -17.71 -11.11
C THR A 122 -18.13 -18.12 -11.04
N TYR A 123 -17.57 -18.65 -12.13
CA TYR A 123 -16.16 -19.01 -12.18
C TYR A 123 -15.29 -17.77 -12.05
N ASN A 124 -15.56 -16.73 -12.84
CA ASN A 124 -14.82 -15.48 -12.83
C ASN A 124 -14.87 -14.79 -11.45
N PHE A 125 -16.01 -14.87 -10.76
CA PHE A 125 -16.16 -14.35 -9.41
C PHE A 125 -15.23 -15.05 -8.41
N TRP A 126 -15.23 -16.37 -8.35
CA TRP A 126 -14.40 -17.12 -7.40
C TRP A 126 -12.90 -17.02 -7.75
N TYR A 127 -12.59 -17.02 -9.05
CA TYR A 127 -11.23 -16.83 -9.53
C TYR A 127 -10.68 -15.48 -9.11
N PHE A 128 -11.41 -14.40 -9.40
CA PHE A 128 -11.01 -13.05 -9.03
C PHE A 128 -10.91 -12.88 -7.51
N LEU A 129 -11.89 -13.37 -6.76
CA LEU A 129 -11.89 -13.30 -5.30
C LEU A 129 -10.69 -14.04 -4.70
N GLY A 130 -10.37 -15.23 -5.20
CA GLY A 130 -9.22 -15.99 -4.73
C GLY A 130 -7.90 -15.26 -4.96
N TRP A 131 -7.68 -14.76 -6.17
CA TRP A 131 -6.47 -14.00 -6.48
C TRP A 131 -6.43 -12.64 -5.80
N SER A 132 -7.57 -11.97 -5.58
CA SER A 132 -7.62 -10.72 -4.84
C SER A 132 -7.17 -10.90 -3.39
N ILE A 133 -7.53 -11.99 -2.73
CA ILE A 133 -7.03 -12.30 -1.38
C ILE A 133 -5.50 -12.46 -1.39
N VAL A 134 -4.94 -13.18 -2.38
CA VAL A 134 -3.48 -13.33 -2.51
C VAL A 134 -2.81 -11.99 -2.78
N PHE A 135 -3.42 -11.16 -3.63
CA PHE A 135 -2.94 -9.81 -3.94
C PHE A 135 -2.89 -8.93 -2.69
N PHE A 136 -3.97 -8.88 -1.91
CA PHE A 136 -4.01 -8.06 -0.69
C PHE A 136 -3.03 -8.58 0.37
N LEU A 137 -2.86 -9.91 0.51
CA LEU A 137 -1.79 -10.47 1.34
C LEU A 137 -0.40 -10.03 0.87
N GLY A 138 -0.13 -10.04 -0.44
CA GLY A 138 1.09 -9.50 -1.03
C GLY A 138 1.27 -8.02 -0.71
N MET A 139 0.20 -7.24 -0.81
CA MET A 139 0.19 -5.81 -0.46
C MET A 139 0.47 -5.57 1.03
N THR A 140 -0.09 -6.37 1.92
CA THR A 140 0.21 -6.30 3.36
C THR A 140 1.69 -6.61 3.64
N ILE A 141 2.25 -7.66 3.01
CA ILE A 141 3.67 -8.04 3.14
C ILE A 141 4.58 -6.93 2.60
N PHE A 142 4.16 -6.21 1.57
CA PHE A 142 4.88 -5.07 1.00
C PHE A 142 4.69 -3.79 1.82
N SER A 143 3.45 -3.34 1.97
CA SER A 143 3.08 -2.00 2.43
C SER A 143 3.43 -1.76 3.90
N VAL A 144 3.13 -2.73 4.79
CA VAL A 144 3.36 -2.57 6.23
C VAL A 144 4.84 -2.40 6.57
N PRO A 145 5.76 -3.27 6.12
CA PRO A 145 7.19 -3.07 6.35
C PRO A 145 7.76 -1.87 5.60
N TYR A 146 7.24 -1.56 4.42
CA TYR A 146 7.65 -0.41 3.62
C TYR A 146 7.39 0.91 4.35
N VAL A 147 6.17 1.13 4.83
CA VAL A 147 5.81 2.35 5.57
C VAL A 147 6.62 2.45 6.86
N ALA A 148 6.76 1.35 7.59
CA ALA A 148 7.54 1.31 8.80
C ALA A 148 9.05 1.59 8.56
N MET A 149 9.61 1.10 7.44
CA MET A 149 10.98 1.42 7.02
C MET A 149 11.18 2.93 6.86
N GLY A 150 10.22 3.65 6.27
CA GLY A 150 10.29 5.09 6.14
C GLY A 150 10.33 5.84 7.47
N TYR A 151 9.66 5.33 8.50
CA TYR A 151 9.72 5.90 9.85
C TYR A 151 11.05 5.62 10.57
N GLU A 152 11.76 4.56 10.18
CA GLU A 152 13.04 4.16 10.77
C GLU A 152 14.25 4.78 10.04
N MET A 153 14.08 5.36 8.84
CA MET A 153 15.17 5.96 8.06
C MET A 153 15.80 7.22 8.71
N SER A 154 15.14 7.86 9.66
CA SER A 154 15.67 9.01 10.39
C SER A 154 15.04 9.18 11.77
N ASP A 155 15.86 9.48 12.76
CA ASP A 155 15.41 9.86 14.10
C ASP A 155 14.95 11.31 14.17
N ASP A 156 15.43 12.17 13.24
CA ASP A 156 15.01 13.56 13.16
C ASP A 156 13.58 13.68 12.62
N TYR A 157 12.71 14.28 13.43
CA TYR A 157 11.32 14.54 13.07
C TYR A 157 11.18 15.35 11.77
N HIS A 158 12.02 16.36 11.57
CA HIS A 158 11.95 17.22 10.37
C HIS A 158 12.40 16.49 9.12
N GLU A 159 13.46 15.68 9.19
CA GLU A 159 13.93 14.88 8.05
C GLU A 159 12.93 13.78 7.71
N ARG A 160 12.32 13.14 8.70
CA ARG A 160 11.24 12.15 8.49
C ARG A 160 10.02 12.78 7.81
N THR A 161 9.63 13.99 8.25
CA THR A 161 8.53 14.73 7.60
C THR A 161 8.86 15.07 6.16
N ARG A 162 10.11 15.49 5.86
CA ARG A 162 10.56 15.76 4.48
C ARG A 162 10.56 14.50 3.61
N LEU A 163 11.04 13.37 4.15
CA LEU A 163 11.00 12.07 3.48
C LEU A 163 9.56 11.71 3.09
N MET A 164 8.64 11.76 4.06
CA MET A 164 7.24 11.43 3.83
C MET A 164 6.55 12.41 2.87
N ALA A 165 6.90 13.70 2.92
CA ALA A 165 6.38 14.70 1.98
C ALA A 165 6.79 14.40 0.54
N VAL A 166 8.08 14.10 0.31
CA VAL A 166 8.59 13.73 -1.03
C VAL A 166 7.96 12.43 -1.50
N ALA A 167 7.89 11.43 -0.62
CA ALA A 167 7.27 10.15 -0.95
C ALA A 167 5.79 10.30 -1.32
N GLN A 168 5.04 11.07 -0.55
CA GLN A 168 3.63 11.29 -0.81
C GLN A 168 3.40 12.10 -2.09
N TRP A 169 4.25 13.11 -2.36
CA TRP A 169 4.18 13.86 -3.61
C TRP A 169 4.39 12.97 -4.83
N ILE A 170 5.40 12.07 -4.80
CA ILE A 170 5.63 11.11 -5.87
C ILE A 170 4.47 10.10 -5.94
N GLY A 171 3.97 9.62 -4.79
CA GLY A 171 2.88 8.67 -4.72
C GLY A 171 1.56 9.19 -5.32
N GLN A 172 1.26 10.48 -5.19
CA GLN A 172 0.03 11.07 -5.73
C GLN A 172 -0.04 11.03 -7.26
N TRP A 173 1.08 10.92 -7.97
CA TRP A 173 1.08 10.72 -9.42
C TRP A 173 0.36 9.44 -9.85
N ALA A 174 0.25 8.45 -8.95
CA ALA A 174 -0.54 7.24 -9.22
C ALA A 174 -2.00 7.58 -9.53
N TRP A 175 -2.60 8.48 -8.76
CA TRP A 175 -4.00 8.90 -8.93
C TRP A 175 -4.22 9.81 -10.13
N VAL A 176 -3.17 10.46 -10.63
CA VAL A 176 -3.21 11.21 -11.89
C VAL A 176 -3.06 10.28 -13.10
N ILE A 177 -2.18 9.27 -12.99
CA ILE A 177 -1.89 8.34 -14.11
C ILE A 177 -2.98 7.28 -14.26
N ALA A 178 -3.49 6.73 -13.16
CA ALA A 178 -4.44 5.60 -13.21
C ALA A 178 -5.70 5.90 -14.04
N PRO A 179 -6.35 7.07 -13.98
CA PRO A 179 -7.52 7.38 -14.81
C PRO A 179 -7.27 7.31 -16.32
N TRP A 180 -6.03 7.54 -16.78
CA TRP A 180 -5.67 7.37 -18.20
C TRP A 180 -5.76 5.91 -18.65
N GLY A 181 -5.63 4.97 -17.71
CA GLY A 181 -5.90 3.55 -17.96
C GLY A 181 -7.32 3.30 -18.47
N TRP A 182 -8.29 4.08 -17.99
CA TRP A 182 -9.67 4.01 -18.48
C TRP A 182 -9.77 4.33 -19.98
N VAL A 183 -9.14 5.43 -20.40
CA VAL A 183 -9.15 5.84 -21.82
C VAL A 183 -8.57 4.74 -22.70
N VAL A 184 -7.45 4.15 -22.27
CA VAL A 184 -6.78 3.06 -23.01
C VAL A 184 -7.65 1.80 -23.07
N LEU A 185 -8.37 1.45 -21.99
CA LEU A 185 -9.18 0.24 -21.91
C LEU A 185 -10.41 0.25 -22.80
N TYR A 186 -11.02 1.42 -22.96
CA TYR A 186 -12.24 1.59 -23.74
C TYR A 186 -12.01 2.10 -25.17
N ASP A 187 -10.76 2.27 -25.59
CA ASP A 187 -10.43 2.69 -26.96
C ASP A 187 -10.55 1.49 -27.92
N PRO A 188 -11.51 1.52 -28.87
CA PRO A 188 -11.73 0.42 -29.79
C PRO A 188 -10.61 0.22 -30.82
N GLU A 189 -9.68 1.19 -30.95
CA GLU A 189 -8.51 1.03 -31.83
C GLU A 189 -7.45 0.09 -31.20
N TRP A 190 -7.43 -0.05 -29.87
CA TRP A 190 -6.43 -0.82 -29.16
C TRP A 190 -6.90 -2.22 -28.78
N PHE A 191 -8.16 -2.37 -28.40
CA PHE A 191 -8.69 -3.65 -27.88
C PHE A 191 -10.09 -3.94 -28.43
N ALA A 192 -10.35 -5.20 -28.75
CA ALA A 192 -11.66 -5.65 -29.22
C ALA A 192 -12.71 -5.64 -28.09
N SER A 193 -12.31 -5.82 -26.84
CA SER A 193 -13.19 -5.72 -25.66
C SER A 193 -12.44 -5.13 -24.46
N ALA A 194 -13.19 -4.49 -23.54
CA ALA A 194 -12.63 -3.96 -22.31
C ALA A 194 -11.99 -5.05 -21.43
N THR A 195 -12.50 -6.28 -21.50
CA THR A 195 -11.97 -7.45 -20.80
C THR A 195 -10.61 -7.85 -21.35
N GLU A 196 -10.42 -7.81 -22.67
CA GLU A 196 -9.12 -8.06 -23.31
C GLU A 196 -8.13 -6.96 -22.98
N GLY A 197 -8.58 -5.70 -23.00
CA GLY A 197 -7.78 -4.55 -22.56
C GLY A 197 -7.30 -4.71 -21.13
N ALA A 198 -8.19 -5.08 -20.21
CA ALA A 198 -7.84 -5.30 -18.81
C ALA A 198 -6.80 -6.41 -18.62
N ARG A 199 -6.91 -7.53 -19.33
CA ARG A 199 -5.93 -8.61 -19.31
C ARG A 199 -4.54 -8.13 -19.76
N THR A 200 -4.49 -7.41 -20.86
CA THR A 200 -3.24 -6.95 -21.44
C THR A 200 -2.61 -5.83 -20.60
N VAL A 201 -3.39 -4.81 -20.26
CA VAL A 201 -2.89 -3.66 -19.48
C VAL A 201 -2.49 -4.06 -18.07
N SER A 202 -3.19 -5.02 -17.45
CA SER A 202 -2.82 -5.52 -16.12
C SER A 202 -1.43 -6.16 -16.08
N ILE A 203 -0.97 -6.77 -17.17
CA ILE A 203 0.39 -7.33 -17.26
C ILE A 203 1.42 -6.20 -17.18
N TYR A 204 1.23 -5.13 -17.97
CA TYR A 204 2.15 -3.99 -17.95
C TYR A 204 2.11 -3.26 -16.61
N VAL A 205 0.93 -2.96 -16.10
CA VAL A 205 0.76 -2.30 -14.79
C VAL A 205 1.36 -3.16 -13.68
N GLY A 206 1.06 -4.46 -13.65
CA GLY A 206 1.59 -5.37 -12.63
C GLY A 206 3.11 -5.47 -12.66
N LEU A 207 3.72 -5.60 -13.85
CA LEU A 207 5.18 -5.66 -13.99
C LEU A 207 5.84 -4.34 -13.62
N ILE A 208 5.32 -3.22 -14.12
CA ILE A 208 5.89 -1.89 -13.80
C ILE A 208 5.78 -1.62 -12.31
N CYS A 209 4.61 -1.81 -11.70
CA CYS A 209 4.41 -1.60 -10.27
C CYS A 209 5.26 -2.55 -9.42
N MET A 210 5.42 -3.81 -9.83
CA MET A 210 6.31 -4.77 -9.17
C MET A 210 7.75 -4.27 -9.16
N LEU A 211 8.27 -3.81 -10.30
CA LEU A 211 9.63 -3.27 -10.41
C LEU A 211 9.80 -2.00 -9.57
N LEU A 212 8.84 -1.07 -9.62
CA LEU A 212 8.87 0.16 -8.82
C LEU A 212 8.80 -0.15 -7.31
N ALA A 213 7.99 -1.13 -6.91
CA ALA A 213 7.88 -1.57 -5.51
C ALA A 213 9.16 -2.22 -4.97
N MET A 214 9.99 -2.81 -5.82
CA MET A 214 11.28 -3.37 -5.42
C MET A 214 12.36 -2.30 -5.17
N VAL A 215 12.23 -1.11 -5.76
CA VAL A 215 13.25 -0.04 -5.67
C VAL A 215 13.62 0.30 -4.23
N PRO A 216 12.68 0.54 -3.30
CA PRO A 216 13.06 0.86 -1.93
C PRO A 216 13.77 -0.28 -1.20
N ALA A 217 13.46 -1.54 -1.51
CA ALA A 217 14.15 -2.69 -0.93
C ALA A 217 15.63 -2.77 -1.35
N ILE A 218 15.97 -2.26 -2.55
CA ILE A 218 17.32 -2.33 -3.12
C ILE A 218 18.12 -1.08 -2.75
N PHE A 219 17.53 0.11 -2.85
CA PHE A 219 18.25 1.39 -2.81
C PHE A 219 18.13 2.15 -1.48
N CYS A 220 17.13 1.86 -0.63
CA CYS A 220 17.04 2.53 0.66
C CYS A 220 17.92 1.81 1.69
N ASP A 221 18.77 2.55 2.40
CA ASP A 221 19.51 2.01 3.52
C ASP A 221 18.56 1.83 4.71
N SER A 222 18.48 0.61 5.22
CA SER A 222 17.93 0.35 6.55
C SER A 222 19.08 0.28 7.51
N GLU A 223 18.99 0.93 8.66
CA GLU A 223 20.01 0.76 9.71
C GLU A 223 20.20 -0.73 9.99
N ASP A 224 21.47 -1.17 9.93
CA ASP A 224 21.86 -2.50 10.37
C ASP A 224 21.61 -2.60 11.88
N THR A 225 20.47 -3.14 12.25
CA THR A 225 20.13 -3.46 13.65
C THR A 225 20.88 -4.70 14.14
N SER A 226 22.06 -4.99 13.58
CA SER A 226 22.91 -6.09 14.05
C SER A 226 23.47 -5.88 15.47
N SER A 227 23.29 -4.68 16.05
CA SER A 227 23.73 -4.31 17.40
C SER A 227 22.61 -4.20 18.44
N ALA A 228 21.35 -4.36 18.07
CA ALA A 228 20.27 -4.43 19.03
C ALA A 228 20.23 -5.84 19.63
N GLU A 229 20.43 -5.95 20.96
CA GLU A 229 20.28 -7.22 21.67
C GLU A 229 18.95 -7.89 21.31
N PRO A 230 18.97 -9.21 21.02
CA PRO A 230 17.74 -9.93 20.73
C PRO A 230 16.80 -9.78 21.91
N LYS A 231 15.67 -9.11 21.74
CA LYS A 231 14.61 -9.09 22.74
C LYS A 231 14.05 -10.51 22.85
N SER A 232 14.81 -11.33 23.56
CA SER A 232 14.47 -12.70 23.92
C SER A 232 13.15 -12.72 24.68
N GLY A 233 12.17 -13.30 24.09
CA GLY A 233 10.91 -13.66 24.71
C GLY A 233 10.09 -14.39 23.69
N GLY A 234 10.34 -15.70 23.55
CA GLY A 234 9.61 -16.59 22.65
C GLY A 234 8.12 -16.70 22.98
N LYS A 235 7.37 -15.62 22.72
CA LYS A 235 5.91 -15.66 22.82
C LYS A 235 5.37 -16.39 21.60
N THR A 236 4.49 -17.35 21.84
CA THR A 236 3.77 -18.05 20.77
C THR A 236 2.90 -17.04 20.02
N LEU A 237 2.72 -17.25 18.67
CA LEU A 237 1.86 -16.40 17.83
C LEU A 237 0.48 -16.17 18.47
N ALA A 238 -0.13 -17.21 19.08
CA ALA A 238 -1.41 -17.09 19.78
C ALA A 238 -1.38 -16.10 20.96
N GLN A 239 -0.28 -16.09 21.74
CA GLN A 239 -0.11 -15.14 22.86
C GLN A 239 0.03 -13.71 22.34
N THR A 240 0.69 -13.55 21.21
CA THR A 240 0.83 -12.25 20.54
C THR A 240 -0.51 -11.70 20.05
N PHE A 241 -1.33 -12.55 19.43
CA PHE A 241 -2.70 -12.14 19.04
C PHE A 241 -3.51 -11.71 20.27
N VAL A 242 -3.48 -12.46 21.35
CA VAL A 242 -4.21 -12.10 22.59
C VAL A 242 -3.72 -10.77 23.15
N GLU A 243 -2.39 -10.54 23.20
CA GLU A 243 -1.81 -9.27 23.66
C GLU A 243 -2.17 -8.10 22.74
N LEU A 244 -2.19 -8.33 21.43
CA LEU A 244 -2.58 -7.33 20.43
C LEU A 244 -4.04 -6.92 20.62
N PHE A 245 -4.96 -7.87 20.70
CA PHE A 245 -6.38 -7.56 20.97
C PHE A 245 -6.59 -6.90 22.32
N LYS A 246 -5.84 -7.31 23.36
CA LYS A 246 -5.87 -6.66 24.67
C LYS A 246 -5.33 -5.22 24.59
N GLY A 247 -4.24 -5.00 23.84
CA GLY A 247 -3.69 -3.67 23.55
C GLY A 247 -4.68 -2.77 22.82
N ILE A 248 -5.33 -3.27 21.77
CA ILE A 248 -6.40 -2.58 21.06
C ILE A 248 -7.53 -2.20 22.03
N GLY A 249 -7.97 -3.13 22.90
CA GLY A 249 -9.02 -2.87 23.88
C GLY A 249 -8.65 -1.78 24.90
N ILE A 250 -7.37 -1.69 25.30
CA ILE A 250 -6.88 -0.62 26.17
C ILE A 250 -6.83 0.72 25.42
N THR A 251 -6.34 0.70 24.18
CA THR A 251 -6.21 1.91 23.35
C THR A 251 -7.60 2.49 23.00
N LEU A 252 -8.57 1.61 22.74
CA LEU A 252 -9.96 2.02 22.47
C LEU A 252 -10.66 2.66 23.68
N LYS A 253 -10.16 2.48 24.91
CA LYS A 253 -10.68 3.17 26.10
C LYS A 253 -10.20 4.62 26.22
N ASN A 254 -9.17 5.00 25.46
CA ASN A 254 -8.62 6.36 25.48
C ASN A 254 -9.56 7.33 24.70
N LYS A 255 -10.17 8.28 25.41
CA LYS A 255 -11.13 9.24 24.84
C LYS A 255 -10.58 10.08 23.68
N PRO A 256 -9.35 10.67 23.74
CA PRO A 256 -8.73 11.35 22.61
C PRO A 256 -8.59 10.46 21.40
N PHE A 257 -8.14 9.22 21.57
CA PHE A 257 -8.00 8.24 20.49
C PHE A 257 -9.36 7.91 19.83
N GLN A 258 -10.39 7.66 20.63
CA GLN A 258 -11.76 7.43 20.13
C GLN A 258 -12.24 8.58 19.25
N ARG A 259 -12.03 9.84 19.68
CA ARG A 259 -12.45 11.02 18.91
C ARG A 259 -11.77 11.11 17.57
N ILE A 260 -10.45 10.87 17.53
CA ILE A 260 -9.66 10.87 16.29
C ILE A 260 -10.13 9.74 15.37
N CYS A 261 -10.25 8.51 15.90
CA CYS A 261 -10.74 7.36 15.11
C CYS A 261 -12.15 7.61 14.55
N THR A 262 -13.07 8.15 15.36
CA THR A 262 -14.42 8.45 14.90
C THR A 262 -14.43 9.52 13.81
N ALA A 263 -13.68 10.61 13.98
CA ALA A 263 -13.56 11.64 12.96
C ALA A 263 -12.97 11.10 11.65
N THR A 264 -11.88 10.36 11.75
CA THR A 264 -11.23 9.72 10.59
C THR A 264 -12.19 8.75 9.90
N PHE A 265 -12.91 7.92 10.65
CA PHE A 265 -13.90 6.99 10.10
C PHE A 265 -14.96 7.73 9.27
N PHE A 266 -15.56 8.78 9.80
CA PHE A 266 -16.59 9.52 9.06
C PHE A 266 -16.04 10.25 7.83
N ILE A 267 -14.86 10.87 7.93
CA ILE A 267 -14.21 11.57 6.81
C ILE A 267 -13.88 10.58 5.68
N PHE A 268 -13.21 9.47 6.00
CA PHE A 268 -12.84 8.48 4.99
C PHE A 268 -14.07 7.79 4.37
N ASN A 269 -15.10 7.47 5.16
CA ASN A 269 -16.32 6.89 4.62
C ASN A 269 -17.07 7.86 3.72
N ALA A 270 -17.18 9.14 4.10
CA ALA A 270 -17.80 10.16 3.25
C ALA A 270 -17.04 10.29 1.92
N TYR A 271 -15.70 10.37 1.96
CA TYR A 271 -14.88 10.43 0.75
C TYR A 271 -15.05 9.20 -0.13
N ASN A 272 -14.95 7.99 0.44
CA ASN A 272 -15.10 6.75 -0.32
C ASN A 272 -16.50 6.58 -0.91
N CYS A 273 -17.55 7.03 -0.19
CA CYS A 273 -18.91 7.02 -0.68
C CYS A 273 -19.05 7.90 -1.93
N VAL A 274 -18.56 9.15 -1.85
CA VAL A 274 -18.58 10.08 -3.00
C VAL A 274 -17.75 9.53 -4.15
N ALA A 275 -16.55 9.03 -3.91
CA ALA A 275 -15.67 8.45 -4.93
C ALA A 275 -16.31 7.22 -5.60
N GLY A 276 -16.99 6.36 -4.84
CA GLY A 276 -17.69 5.18 -5.39
C GLY A 276 -18.85 5.54 -6.30
N PHE A 277 -19.55 6.65 -6.03
CA PHE A 277 -20.65 7.14 -6.88
C PHE A 277 -20.17 7.99 -8.06
N ALA A 278 -18.98 8.57 -8.00
CA ALA A 278 -18.47 9.48 -9.02
C ALA A 278 -18.51 8.86 -10.41
N PHE A 279 -18.11 7.58 -10.54
CA PHE A 279 -18.17 6.85 -11.79
C PHE A 279 -19.59 6.81 -12.37
N PHE A 280 -20.57 6.37 -11.57
CA PHE A 280 -21.97 6.27 -12.02
C PHE A 280 -22.56 7.63 -12.40
N ILE A 281 -22.19 8.68 -11.68
CA ILE A 281 -22.62 10.05 -12.00
C ILE A 281 -22.04 10.49 -13.34
N ILE A 282 -20.75 10.25 -13.57
CA ILE A 282 -20.06 10.65 -14.80
C ILE A 282 -20.62 9.89 -16.01
N VAL A 283 -20.75 8.57 -15.91
CA VAL A 283 -21.24 7.74 -17.03
C VAL A 283 -22.72 7.98 -17.31
N TYR A 284 -23.57 7.79 -16.31
CA TYR A 284 -25.02 7.75 -16.54
C TYR A 284 -25.68 9.11 -16.51
N TYR A 285 -25.24 10.02 -15.66
CA TYR A 285 -25.87 11.34 -15.54
C TYR A 285 -25.26 12.39 -16.49
N MET A 286 -23.92 12.42 -16.63
CA MET A 286 -23.26 13.44 -17.46
C MET A 286 -23.12 13.02 -18.92
N ASN A 287 -22.91 11.71 -19.20
CA ASN A 287 -22.64 11.20 -20.55
C ASN A 287 -23.71 10.22 -21.07
N ASN A 288 -24.93 10.25 -20.50
CA ASN A 288 -26.07 9.44 -20.97
C ASN A 288 -25.79 7.94 -21.15
N GLY A 289 -24.86 7.38 -20.37
CA GLY A 289 -24.50 5.96 -20.41
C GLY A 289 -23.38 5.62 -21.40
N ASP A 290 -22.71 6.59 -21.98
CA ASP A 290 -21.55 6.36 -22.86
C ASP A 290 -20.25 6.29 -22.04
N PRO A 291 -19.63 5.09 -21.86
CA PRO A 291 -18.42 4.94 -21.08
C PRO A 291 -17.18 5.51 -21.78
N VAL A 292 -17.18 5.60 -23.13
CA VAL A 292 -16.05 6.16 -23.89
C VAL A 292 -15.99 7.66 -23.71
N ALA A 293 -17.13 8.36 -23.84
CA ALA A 293 -17.22 9.78 -23.57
C ALA A 293 -16.92 10.11 -22.10
N ALA A 294 -17.33 9.23 -21.18
CA ALA A 294 -17.07 9.37 -19.74
C ALA A 294 -15.58 9.26 -19.37
N GLY A 295 -14.80 8.48 -20.12
CA GLY A 295 -13.37 8.24 -19.84
C GLY A 295 -12.50 9.49 -19.89
N ASN A 296 -12.90 10.49 -20.68
CA ASN A 296 -12.17 11.76 -20.77
C ASN A 296 -12.25 12.60 -19.47
N TRP A 297 -13.32 12.47 -18.68
CA TRP A 297 -13.51 13.26 -17.46
C TRP A 297 -12.55 12.88 -16.34
N PRO A 298 -12.40 11.58 -15.93
CA PRO A 298 -11.43 11.19 -14.93
C PRO A 298 -9.99 11.52 -15.33
N ALA A 299 -9.66 11.40 -16.63
CA ALA A 299 -8.33 11.69 -17.15
C ALA A 299 -7.97 13.19 -17.09
N LEU A 300 -8.96 14.09 -17.17
CA LEU A 300 -8.73 15.53 -17.11
C LEU A 300 -8.72 16.09 -15.68
N PHE A 301 -9.41 15.44 -14.73
CA PHE A 301 -9.64 15.96 -13.38
C PHE A 301 -9.11 15.04 -12.26
N GLY A 302 -8.41 13.94 -12.61
CA GLY A 302 -7.82 12.97 -11.68
C GLY A 302 -6.55 13.42 -10.97
#